data_f7e8b1f87fe03d7d281b570081502b37
#
_entry.id   f7e8b1f87fe03d7d281b570081502b37
#
_cell.length_a   1.000
_cell.length_b   1.000
_cell.length_c   1.000
_cell.angle_alpha   90.00
_cell.angle_beta   90.00
_cell.angle_gamma   90.00
#
_symmetry.space_group_name_H-M   'P 1'
#
loop_
_entity.id
_entity.type
_entity.pdbx_description
1 polymer ?
#
loop_
_entity_poly.entity_id
_entity_poly.type
_entity_poly.pdbx_seq_one_letter_code
_entity_poly.pdbx_strand_id
1 'polypeptide(L)'
;MGEVMRPLSASERWFWLVDQLSPANCVVRLRVRGPIGAYRLEDATDAVLAEFPLLRTTVVDGPRFAPSADPHLPVLHRIVADPGEWRTVFDEQLAEPIDLATSPGRLIDLVWRPGTFEEHHDLILVLSHVLLDGRSMTSLGWRILAYAFGTPLPAVSRPPIPAPDDLIPPAHTRLLRCLRTNMTGQLSAMARRPTSLPGTPPPLPIRRTRTVIRTIEGDGLTDLRARCHEQGVTVNAALTAALADALGELAPRPSGVAGIGIPVDVRARLNPPPADDEPGMFTAVVPTFVPYGPACSLWDAARAAKSQLDRRLAGHNDLTALAAIRYGCPRSLASGRRTIELIDRRAPWNVTLSNLGRLSPPETPEPLDITALTVAGTNSCASALTVAVATLGTTMSITFCYVDAMLPRATIESLADRTLRSVTR
;
A
#
# COMPACT_ATOMS: atom_id res chain seq x y z
N MET A 1 -23.42 -20.15 -4.95
CA MET A 1 -22.37 -19.12 -4.84
C MET A 1 -21.89 -19.09 -3.39
N GLY A 2 -20.59 -19.25 -3.13
CA GLY A 2 -20.05 -19.16 -1.77
C GLY A 2 -20.08 -17.72 -1.27
N GLU A 3 -20.61 -17.51 -0.07
CA GLU A 3 -20.65 -16.20 0.60
C GLU A 3 -19.61 -16.13 1.69
N VAL A 4 -19.04 -14.94 1.93
CA VAL A 4 -18.12 -14.69 3.03
C VAL A 4 -18.92 -14.23 4.24
N MET A 5 -18.98 -15.07 5.27
CA MET A 5 -19.64 -14.74 6.54
C MET A 5 -18.71 -15.18 7.69
N ARG A 6 -17.90 -14.26 8.20
CA ARG A 6 -16.95 -14.54 9.27
C ARG A 6 -16.57 -13.27 10.05
N PRO A 7 -16.08 -13.38 11.29
CA PRO A 7 -15.44 -12.26 11.97
C PRO A 7 -14.25 -11.72 11.13
N LEU A 8 -13.96 -10.44 11.26
CA LEU A 8 -12.71 -9.89 10.72
C LEU A 8 -11.51 -10.55 11.41
N SER A 9 -10.49 -10.92 10.64
CA SER A 9 -9.19 -11.31 11.18
C SER A 9 -8.59 -10.18 12.01
N ALA A 10 -7.52 -10.42 12.72
CA ALA A 10 -6.90 -9.37 13.54
C ALA A 10 -6.32 -8.24 12.67
N SER A 11 -5.75 -8.55 11.51
CA SER A 11 -5.26 -7.55 10.56
C SER A 11 -6.39 -6.74 9.92
N GLU A 12 -7.45 -7.40 9.44
CA GLU A 12 -8.64 -6.75 8.88
C GLU A 12 -9.32 -5.85 9.95
N ARG A 13 -9.45 -6.34 11.19
CA ARG A 13 -10.00 -5.56 12.31
C ARG A 13 -9.12 -4.36 12.68
N TRP A 14 -7.80 -4.48 12.59
CA TRP A 14 -6.91 -3.34 12.78
C TRP A 14 -7.20 -2.22 11.78
N PHE A 15 -7.28 -2.55 10.50
CA PHE A 15 -7.62 -1.56 9.46
C PHE A 15 -9.05 -1.02 9.59
N TRP A 16 -10.00 -1.86 10.01
CA TRP A 16 -11.35 -1.40 10.31
C TRP A 16 -11.37 -0.37 11.45
N LEU A 17 -10.63 -0.62 12.54
CA LEU A 17 -10.50 0.35 13.65
C LEU A 17 -9.84 1.65 13.20
N VAL A 18 -8.82 1.55 12.35
CA VAL A 18 -8.16 2.71 11.75
C VAL A 18 -9.14 3.51 10.90
N ASP A 19 -9.88 2.84 10.02
CA ASP A 19 -10.84 3.44 9.10
C ASP A 19 -11.99 4.17 9.82
N GLN A 20 -12.47 3.61 10.92
CA GLN A 20 -13.47 4.27 11.77
C GLN A 20 -12.95 5.54 12.48
N LEU A 21 -11.66 5.75 12.54
CA LEU A 21 -11.03 6.90 13.18
C LEU A 21 -10.49 7.93 12.18
N SER A 22 -10.10 7.46 11.02
CA SER A 22 -9.61 8.24 9.89
C SER A 22 -9.55 7.34 8.66
N PRO A 23 -9.93 7.78 7.44
CA PRO A 23 -10.03 6.93 6.27
C PRO A 23 -8.79 6.05 6.05
N ALA A 24 -9.02 4.78 5.71
CA ALA A 24 -7.99 3.79 5.43
C ALA A 24 -8.15 3.25 4.00
N ASN A 25 -7.86 4.09 3.01
CA ASN A 25 -8.04 3.79 1.61
C ASN A 25 -6.75 3.31 0.94
N CYS A 26 -6.86 2.33 0.06
CA CYS A 26 -5.89 2.02 -0.98
C CYS A 26 -6.35 2.63 -2.30
N VAL A 27 -5.44 3.25 -3.03
CA VAL A 27 -5.75 3.88 -4.32
C VAL A 27 -4.73 3.45 -5.37
N VAL A 28 -5.23 3.02 -6.52
CA VAL A 28 -4.42 2.84 -7.73
C VAL A 28 -5.00 3.68 -8.86
N ARG A 29 -4.13 4.40 -9.55
CA ARG A 29 -4.45 5.07 -10.79
C ARG A 29 -3.79 4.34 -11.94
N LEU A 30 -4.58 4.04 -12.97
CA LEU A 30 -4.15 3.47 -14.23
C LEU A 30 -4.47 4.46 -15.34
N ARG A 31 -3.48 4.90 -16.10
CA ARG A 31 -3.71 5.73 -17.29
C ARG A 31 -3.79 4.84 -18.51
N VAL A 32 -4.91 4.90 -19.20
CA VAL A 32 -5.16 4.19 -20.44
C VAL A 32 -5.29 5.20 -21.57
N ARG A 33 -4.60 4.98 -22.67
CA ARG A 33 -4.79 5.69 -23.94
C ARG A 33 -5.71 4.86 -24.83
N GLY A 34 -6.67 5.53 -25.49
CA GLY A 34 -7.68 4.92 -26.34
C GLY A 34 -9.06 4.90 -25.69
N PRO A 35 -10.12 4.69 -26.46
CA PRO A 35 -11.49 4.81 -26.01
C PRO A 35 -11.92 3.62 -25.14
N ILE A 36 -12.49 3.91 -23.99
CA ILE A 36 -13.17 2.92 -23.14
C ILE A 36 -14.61 3.41 -22.94
N GLY A 37 -15.58 2.66 -23.43
CA GLY A 37 -17.00 3.00 -23.21
C GLY A 37 -17.35 2.91 -21.72
N ALA A 38 -18.10 3.88 -21.22
CA ALA A 38 -18.51 3.94 -19.80
C ALA A 38 -19.16 2.62 -19.33
N TYR A 39 -20.09 2.09 -20.11
CA TYR A 39 -20.77 0.81 -19.83
C TYR A 39 -19.80 -0.37 -19.68
N ARG A 40 -18.65 -0.35 -20.38
CA ARG A 40 -17.64 -1.42 -20.26
C ARG A 40 -16.94 -1.41 -18.90
N LEU A 41 -16.77 -0.24 -18.29
CA LEU A 41 -16.20 -0.13 -16.94
C LEU A 41 -17.22 -0.57 -15.89
N GLU A 42 -18.50 -0.25 -16.08
CA GLU A 42 -19.59 -0.74 -15.22
C GLU A 42 -19.70 -2.26 -15.28
N ASP A 43 -19.77 -2.83 -16.49
CA ASP A 43 -19.78 -4.29 -16.69
C ASP A 43 -18.53 -4.96 -16.08
N ALA A 44 -17.36 -4.31 -16.19
CA ALA A 44 -16.11 -4.83 -15.65
C ALA A 44 -16.07 -4.81 -14.11
N THR A 45 -16.63 -3.79 -13.46
CA THR A 45 -16.76 -3.75 -12.01
C THR A 45 -17.73 -4.80 -11.50
N ASP A 46 -18.85 -5.01 -12.17
CA ASP A 46 -19.80 -6.09 -11.86
C ASP A 46 -19.15 -7.47 -12.05
N ALA A 47 -18.35 -7.63 -13.08
CA ALA A 47 -17.59 -8.84 -13.35
C ALA A 47 -16.62 -9.19 -12.21
N VAL A 48 -15.87 -8.20 -11.73
CA VAL A 48 -14.93 -8.37 -10.59
C VAL A 48 -15.68 -8.71 -9.31
N LEU A 49 -16.82 -8.07 -9.04
CA LEU A 49 -17.69 -8.43 -7.92
C LEU A 49 -18.21 -9.86 -8.04
N ALA A 50 -18.62 -10.28 -9.25
CA ALA A 50 -19.09 -11.65 -9.48
C ALA A 50 -17.98 -12.71 -9.26
N GLU A 51 -16.74 -12.39 -9.65
CA GLU A 51 -15.59 -13.29 -9.50
C GLU A 51 -15.17 -13.44 -8.04
N PHE A 52 -15.05 -12.34 -7.28
CA PHE A 52 -14.45 -12.31 -5.94
C PHE A 52 -15.48 -12.14 -4.82
N PRO A 53 -15.82 -13.19 -4.06
CA PRO A 53 -16.81 -13.13 -2.99
C PRO A 53 -16.52 -12.09 -1.91
N LEU A 54 -15.23 -11.82 -1.61
CA LEU A 54 -14.83 -10.83 -0.59
C LEU A 54 -15.32 -9.42 -0.93
N LEU A 55 -15.38 -9.06 -2.21
CA LEU A 55 -15.82 -7.73 -2.65
C LEU A 55 -17.34 -7.54 -2.57
N ARG A 56 -18.11 -8.63 -2.40
CA ARG A 56 -19.56 -8.62 -2.18
C ARG A 56 -19.94 -8.62 -0.71
N THR A 57 -19.02 -8.26 0.16
CA THR A 57 -19.27 -8.22 1.61
C THR A 57 -19.48 -6.79 2.10
N THR A 58 -20.27 -6.69 3.16
CA THR A 58 -20.34 -5.51 4.03
C THR A 58 -19.71 -5.82 5.37
N VAL A 59 -19.35 -4.78 6.12
CA VAL A 59 -18.94 -4.92 7.51
C VAL A 59 -20.09 -4.52 8.42
N VAL A 60 -20.59 -5.48 9.16
CA VAL A 60 -21.71 -5.28 10.10
C VAL A 60 -21.22 -5.24 11.55
N ASP A 61 -22.12 -4.90 12.48
CA ASP A 61 -21.84 -4.81 13.89
C ASP A 61 -21.16 -6.06 14.46
N GLY A 62 -20.19 -5.83 15.37
CA GLY A 62 -19.36 -6.87 15.93
C GLY A 62 -18.14 -7.26 15.09
N PRO A 63 -17.48 -6.32 14.44
CA PRO A 63 -16.78 -6.26 13.16
C PRO A 63 -16.63 -7.63 12.48
N ARG A 64 -17.59 -7.89 11.58
CA ARG A 64 -17.62 -9.14 10.80
C ARG A 64 -18.05 -8.86 9.37
N PHE A 65 -17.55 -9.65 8.44
CA PHE A 65 -18.05 -9.68 7.09
C PHE A 65 -19.41 -10.40 7.04
N ALA A 66 -20.33 -9.81 6.29
CA ALA A 66 -21.59 -10.40 5.91
C ALA A 66 -21.85 -10.14 4.42
N PRO A 67 -22.63 -11.00 3.73
CA PRO A 67 -23.00 -10.75 2.35
C PRO A 67 -23.72 -9.41 2.20
N SER A 68 -23.38 -8.63 1.17
CA SER A 68 -24.12 -7.43 0.80
C SER A 68 -25.45 -7.82 0.18
N ALA A 69 -26.52 -7.10 0.54
CA ALA A 69 -27.84 -7.26 -0.10
C ALA A 69 -27.86 -6.69 -1.54
N ASP A 70 -27.01 -5.67 -1.78
CA ASP A 70 -26.89 -5.00 -3.07
C ASP A 70 -25.38 -4.74 -3.34
N PRO A 71 -24.62 -5.78 -3.75
CA PRO A 71 -23.19 -5.65 -3.98
C PRO A 71 -22.93 -4.83 -5.25
N HIS A 72 -22.32 -3.66 -5.10
CA HIS A 72 -21.95 -2.80 -6.22
C HIS A 72 -20.63 -2.08 -5.97
N LEU A 73 -19.94 -1.74 -7.04
CA LEU A 73 -18.74 -0.89 -7.05
C LEU A 73 -19.03 0.30 -7.97
N PRO A 74 -19.45 1.46 -7.44
CA PRO A 74 -19.85 2.61 -8.23
C PRO A 74 -18.76 3.06 -9.20
N VAL A 75 -19.14 3.37 -10.45
CA VAL A 75 -18.28 3.97 -11.47
C VAL A 75 -18.72 5.42 -11.68
N LEU A 76 -17.80 6.36 -11.45
CA LEU A 76 -18.04 7.80 -11.57
C LEU A 76 -17.29 8.34 -12.78
N HIS A 77 -18.02 8.68 -13.85
CA HIS A 77 -17.43 9.23 -15.07
C HIS A 77 -17.39 10.76 -15.02
N ARG A 78 -16.25 11.35 -15.39
CA ARG A 78 -16.05 12.78 -15.43
C ARG A 78 -15.14 13.16 -16.59
N ILE A 79 -15.60 14.07 -17.46
CA ILE A 79 -14.76 14.68 -18.48
C ILE A 79 -13.99 15.83 -17.83
N VAL A 80 -12.67 15.85 -18.04
CA VAL A 80 -11.77 16.87 -17.49
C VAL A 80 -11.09 17.66 -18.60
N ALA A 81 -10.86 18.96 -18.35
CA ALA A 81 -10.18 19.83 -19.30
C ALA A 81 -8.65 19.80 -19.12
N ASP A 82 -8.18 19.57 -17.89
CA ASP A 82 -6.74 19.50 -17.56
C ASP A 82 -6.31 18.03 -17.35
N PRO A 83 -5.32 17.54 -18.13
CA PRO A 83 -4.78 16.19 -17.94
C PRO A 83 -4.08 15.99 -16.58
N GLY A 84 -3.83 17.05 -15.83
CA GLY A 84 -3.24 17.02 -14.48
C GLY A 84 -4.25 16.93 -13.34
N GLU A 85 -5.55 17.12 -13.60
CA GLU A 85 -6.63 17.16 -12.60
C GLU A 85 -6.72 15.87 -11.77
N TRP A 86 -6.29 14.76 -12.32
CA TRP A 86 -6.24 13.48 -11.61
C TRP A 86 -5.46 13.55 -10.29
N ARG A 87 -4.46 14.44 -10.16
CA ARG A 87 -3.68 14.56 -8.92
C ARG A 87 -4.53 15.09 -7.76
N THR A 88 -5.38 16.06 -8.06
CA THR A 88 -6.31 16.62 -7.09
C THR A 88 -7.34 15.57 -6.69
N VAL A 89 -7.96 14.91 -7.67
CA VAL A 89 -8.93 13.84 -7.43
C VAL A 89 -8.29 12.69 -6.65
N PHE A 90 -7.06 12.30 -7.00
CA PHE A 90 -6.32 11.23 -6.30
C PHE A 90 -6.09 11.55 -4.81
N ASP A 91 -5.68 12.80 -4.50
CA ASP A 91 -5.52 13.26 -3.12
C ASP A 91 -6.85 13.36 -2.36
N GLU A 92 -7.92 13.79 -3.04
CA GLU A 92 -9.28 13.83 -2.48
C GLU A 92 -9.76 12.42 -2.14
N GLN A 93 -9.57 11.47 -3.04
CA GLN A 93 -10.02 10.09 -2.90
C GLN A 93 -9.26 9.32 -1.80
N LEU A 94 -8.02 9.68 -1.53
CA LEU A 94 -7.31 9.16 -0.37
C LEU A 94 -7.97 9.57 0.96
N ALA A 95 -8.53 10.77 1.03
CA ALA A 95 -9.11 11.34 2.24
C ALA A 95 -10.64 11.11 2.36
N GLU A 96 -11.30 10.69 1.28
CA GLU A 96 -12.76 10.49 1.24
C GLU A 96 -13.13 9.14 1.86
N PRO A 97 -13.95 9.09 2.93
CA PRO A 97 -14.37 7.85 3.56
C PRO A 97 -15.08 6.87 2.60
N ILE A 98 -14.94 5.59 2.87
CA ILE A 98 -15.72 4.51 2.25
C ILE A 98 -16.68 3.95 3.30
N ASP A 99 -17.96 3.96 3.00
CA ASP A 99 -18.96 3.28 3.84
C ASP A 99 -19.02 1.80 3.50
N LEU A 100 -18.30 0.99 4.27
CA LEU A 100 -18.27 -0.47 4.12
C LEU A 100 -19.61 -1.17 4.40
N ALA A 101 -20.63 -0.46 4.88
CA ALA A 101 -21.98 -1.00 4.95
C ALA A 101 -22.68 -1.02 3.59
N THR A 102 -22.17 -0.24 2.62
CA THR A 102 -22.80 -0.09 1.30
C THR A 102 -21.94 -0.62 0.16
N SER A 103 -20.63 -0.29 0.14
CA SER A 103 -19.74 -0.63 -0.98
C SER A 103 -18.32 -0.88 -0.51
N PRO A 104 -17.53 -1.76 -1.18
CA PRO A 104 -16.10 -1.96 -0.90
C PRO A 104 -15.24 -0.76 -1.30
N GLY A 105 -15.77 0.14 -2.15
CA GLY A 105 -15.07 1.30 -2.69
C GLY A 105 -15.75 1.90 -3.91
N ARG A 106 -14.96 2.46 -4.82
CA ARG A 106 -15.45 3.12 -6.05
C ARG A 106 -14.38 3.18 -7.13
N LEU A 107 -14.80 3.30 -8.37
CA LEU A 107 -13.95 3.58 -9.53
C LEU A 107 -14.30 4.97 -10.07
N ILE A 108 -13.30 5.83 -10.25
CA ILE A 108 -13.45 7.12 -10.91
C ILE A 108 -12.74 7.05 -12.26
N ASP A 109 -13.45 7.40 -13.30
CA ASP A 109 -12.94 7.52 -14.65
C ASP A 109 -12.87 9.01 -15.05
N LEU A 110 -11.66 9.54 -15.11
CA LEU A 110 -11.41 10.91 -15.60
C LEU A 110 -11.00 10.83 -17.06
N VAL A 111 -11.88 11.33 -17.92
CA VAL A 111 -11.70 11.29 -19.37
C VAL A 111 -11.14 12.62 -19.86
N TRP A 112 -9.96 12.59 -20.46
CA TRP A 112 -9.34 13.73 -21.11
C TRP A 112 -9.25 13.51 -22.63
N ARG A 113 -9.69 14.51 -23.40
CA ARG A 113 -9.74 14.48 -24.87
C ARG A 113 -8.93 15.65 -25.44
N PRO A 114 -7.63 15.45 -25.77
CA PRO A 114 -6.79 16.51 -26.34
C PRO A 114 -7.16 16.89 -27.77
N GLY A 115 -7.92 16.07 -28.46
CA GLY A 115 -8.35 16.26 -29.86
C GLY A 115 -9.55 15.39 -30.20
N THR A 116 -9.94 15.43 -31.47
CA THR A 116 -11.17 14.78 -31.96
C THR A 116 -11.12 13.24 -31.88
N PHE A 117 -9.93 12.65 -31.94
CA PHE A 117 -9.74 11.20 -32.04
C PHE A 117 -8.86 10.61 -30.94
N GLU A 118 -8.35 11.44 -30.00
CA GLU A 118 -7.55 10.97 -28.88
C GLU A 118 -8.36 11.01 -27.59
N GLU A 119 -8.39 9.90 -26.89
CA GLU A 119 -9.04 9.77 -25.59
C GLU A 119 -8.07 9.12 -24.60
N HIS A 120 -8.00 9.69 -23.41
CA HIS A 120 -7.22 9.18 -22.30
C HIS A 120 -8.12 9.03 -21.08
N HIS A 121 -7.96 7.93 -20.38
CA HIS A 121 -8.65 7.66 -19.15
C HIS A 121 -7.65 7.62 -17.98
N ASP A 122 -7.91 8.37 -16.93
CA ASP A 122 -7.28 8.16 -15.63
C ASP A 122 -8.27 7.39 -14.75
N LEU A 123 -8.12 6.08 -14.71
CA LEU A 123 -8.93 5.20 -13.88
C LEU A 123 -8.37 5.16 -12.45
N ILE A 124 -9.09 5.77 -11.53
CA ILE A 124 -8.72 5.83 -10.11
C ILE A 124 -9.61 4.86 -9.34
N LEU A 125 -9.08 3.66 -9.06
CA LEU A 125 -9.75 2.68 -8.23
C LEU A 125 -9.41 2.95 -6.76
N VAL A 126 -10.44 3.06 -5.93
CA VAL A 126 -10.35 3.34 -4.49
C VAL A 126 -11.06 2.23 -3.75
N LEU A 127 -10.35 1.48 -2.92
CA LEU A 127 -10.93 0.41 -2.11
C LEU A 127 -10.46 0.53 -0.66
N SER A 128 -11.29 0.06 0.27
CA SER A 128 -10.92 0.07 1.68
C SER A 128 -9.79 -0.91 1.98
N HIS A 129 -8.80 -0.44 2.74
CA HIS A 129 -7.68 -1.26 3.20
C HIS A 129 -8.12 -2.35 4.21
N VAL A 130 -9.36 -2.33 4.68
CA VAL A 130 -9.96 -3.41 5.49
C VAL A 130 -10.01 -4.71 4.70
N LEU A 131 -10.29 -4.62 3.39
CA LEU A 131 -10.50 -5.76 2.50
C LEU A 131 -9.20 -6.29 1.91
N LEU A 132 -8.21 -5.42 1.66
CA LEU A 132 -7.10 -5.77 0.78
C LEU A 132 -5.82 -4.96 1.01
N ASP A 133 -4.72 -5.52 0.57
CA ASP A 133 -3.40 -4.87 0.52
C ASP A 133 -3.11 -4.23 -0.86
N GLY A 134 -1.97 -3.54 -0.97
CA GLY A 134 -1.59 -2.82 -2.19
C GLY A 134 -1.38 -3.75 -3.40
N ARG A 135 -0.95 -5.01 -3.21
CA ARG A 135 -0.81 -5.98 -4.31
C ARG A 135 -2.18 -6.42 -4.81
N SER A 136 -3.09 -6.78 -3.91
CA SER A 136 -4.49 -7.07 -4.24
C SER A 136 -5.15 -5.94 -5.00
N MET A 137 -4.94 -4.69 -4.52
CA MET A 137 -5.47 -3.49 -5.14
C MET A 137 -5.05 -3.38 -6.61
N THR A 138 -3.77 -3.58 -6.88
CA THR A 138 -3.24 -3.51 -8.24
C THR A 138 -3.77 -4.66 -9.11
N SER A 139 -3.82 -5.88 -8.56
CA SER A 139 -4.37 -7.04 -9.27
C SER A 139 -5.83 -6.84 -9.65
N LEU A 140 -6.64 -6.24 -8.76
CA LEU A 140 -8.04 -5.90 -9.07
C LEU A 140 -8.14 -4.82 -10.16
N GLY A 141 -7.29 -3.80 -10.13
CA GLY A 141 -7.22 -2.80 -11.20
C GLY A 141 -6.92 -3.43 -12.56
N TRP A 142 -5.97 -4.37 -12.61
CA TRP A 142 -5.67 -5.15 -13.82
C TRP A 142 -6.85 -6.03 -14.26
N ARG A 143 -7.57 -6.62 -13.31
CA ARG A 143 -8.72 -7.48 -13.62
C ARG A 143 -9.89 -6.66 -14.19
N ILE A 144 -10.17 -5.46 -13.64
CA ILE A 144 -11.17 -4.54 -14.18
C ILE A 144 -10.80 -4.17 -15.63
N LEU A 145 -9.55 -3.81 -15.91
CA LEU A 145 -9.12 -3.50 -17.27
C LEU A 145 -9.25 -4.70 -18.21
N ALA A 146 -8.85 -5.90 -17.77
CA ALA A 146 -8.99 -7.10 -18.57
C ALA A 146 -10.45 -7.35 -18.99
N TYR A 147 -11.40 -7.18 -18.07
CA TYR A 147 -12.82 -7.30 -18.38
C TYR A 147 -13.32 -6.18 -19.28
N ALA A 148 -12.94 -4.94 -19.01
CA ALA A 148 -13.28 -3.80 -19.86
C ALA A 148 -12.75 -3.96 -21.31
N PHE A 149 -11.63 -4.69 -21.47
CA PHE A 149 -11.05 -5.03 -22.78
C PHE A 149 -11.62 -6.30 -23.40
N GLY A 150 -12.60 -6.95 -22.77
CA GLY A 150 -13.33 -8.07 -23.35
C GLY A 150 -12.82 -9.45 -22.95
N THR A 151 -11.98 -9.57 -21.93
CA THR A 151 -11.64 -10.89 -21.35
C THR A 151 -12.94 -11.54 -20.88
N PRO A 152 -13.18 -12.83 -21.24
CA PRO A 152 -14.38 -13.54 -20.80
C PRO A 152 -14.45 -13.67 -19.29
N LEU A 153 -15.65 -13.54 -18.73
CA LEU A 153 -15.92 -13.84 -17.33
C LEU A 153 -15.65 -15.33 -17.03
N PRO A 154 -15.09 -15.64 -15.85
CA PRO A 154 -15.02 -17.02 -15.42
C PRO A 154 -16.42 -17.60 -15.24
N ALA A 155 -16.62 -18.84 -15.69
CA ALA A 155 -17.92 -19.53 -15.63
C ALA A 155 -18.44 -19.70 -14.21
N VAL A 156 -17.59 -19.64 -13.19
CA VAL A 156 -17.92 -19.84 -11.78
C VAL A 156 -17.17 -18.82 -10.92
N SER A 157 -17.88 -18.22 -9.96
CA SER A 157 -17.26 -17.38 -8.91
C SER A 157 -16.22 -18.20 -8.14
N ARG A 158 -15.12 -17.55 -7.72
CA ARG A 158 -14.11 -18.19 -6.88
C ARG A 158 -14.72 -18.63 -5.53
N PRO A 159 -14.21 -19.70 -4.92
CA PRO A 159 -14.63 -20.04 -3.57
C PRO A 159 -14.11 -18.96 -2.58
N PRO A 160 -14.87 -18.65 -1.51
CA PRO A 160 -14.37 -17.76 -0.48
C PRO A 160 -13.16 -18.37 0.22
N ILE A 161 -12.14 -17.54 0.46
CA ILE A 161 -10.93 -17.97 1.18
C ILE A 161 -11.10 -17.79 2.70
N PRO A 162 -10.39 -18.57 3.52
CA PRO A 162 -10.30 -18.35 4.97
C PRO A 162 -9.72 -16.96 5.30
N ALA A 163 -9.88 -16.54 6.56
CA ALA A 163 -9.24 -15.34 7.03
C ALA A 163 -7.70 -15.43 6.89
N PRO A 164 -6.99 -14.36 6.52
CA PRO A 164 -5.54 -14.38 6.39
C PRO A 164 -4.80 -14.96 7.61
N ASP A 165 -5.29 -14.66 8.81
CA ASP A 165 -4.72 -15.16 10.06
C ASP A 165 -4.81 -16.68 10.21
N ASP A 166 -5.84 -17.32 9.60
CA ASP A 166 -6.06 -18.77 9.69
C ASP A 166 -5.17 -19.56 8.71
N LEU A 167 -4.61 -18.87 7.72
CA LEU A 167 -3.65 -19.42 6.77
C LEU A 167 -2.20 -19.39 7.28
N ILE A 168 -1.94 -18.74 8.42
CA ILE A 168 -0.59 -18.70 9.01
C ILE A 168 -0.25 -20.07 9.59
N PRO A 169 0.87 -20.69 9.19
CA PRO A 169 1.25 -22.01 9.73
C PRO A 169 1.35 -22.00 11.26
N PRO A 170 0.82 -23.02 11.97
CA PRO A 170 0.69 -23.03 13.44
C PRO A 170 2.01 -22.82 14.19
N ALA A 171 3.14 -23.15 13.58
CA ALA A 171 4.46 -22.92 14.15
C ALA A 171 4.74 -21.43 14.45
N HIS A 172 4.09 -20.51 13.71
CA HIS A 172 4.29 -19.07 13.83
C HIS A 172 3.23 -18.36 14.66
N THR A 173 2.14 -19.03 15.05
CA THR A 173 1.02 -18.43 15.79
C THR A 173 1.12 -18.62 17.31
N ARG A 174 2.14 -19.34 17.82
CA ARG A 174 2.32 -19.61 19.24
C ARG A 174 2.61 -18.33 20.01
N LEU A 175 1.85 -18.07 21.10
CA LEU A 175 1.96 -16.86 21.91
C LEU A 175 3.39 -16.56 22.35
N LEU A 176 4.11 -17.54 22.90
CA LEU A 176 5.49 -17.36 23.35
C LEU A 176 6.43 -16.92 22.23
N ARG A 177 6.24 -17.44 21.01
CA ARG A 177 7.02 -17.02 19.84
C ARG A 177 6.69 -15.58 19.46
N CYS A 178 5.41 -15.22 19.41
CA CYS A 178 4.95 -13.86 19.13
C CYS A 178 5.50 -12.86 20.17
N LEU A 179 5.41 -13.19 21.46
CA LEU A 179 5.94 -12.35 22.54
C LEU A 179 7.45 -12.18 22.42
N ARG A 180 8.20 -13.28 22.21
CA ARG A 180 9.65 -13.22 22.06
C ARG A 180 10.06 -12.37 20.86
N THR A 181 9.40 -12.54 19.71
CA THR A 181 9.69 -11.76 18.48
C THR A 181 9.42 -10.28 18.71
N ASN A 182 8.29 -9.94 19.34
CA ASN A 182 7.96 -8.55 19.69
C ASN A 182 8.97 -7.96 20.68
N MET A 183 9.29 -8.67 21.78
CA MET A 183 10.26 -8.20 22.77
C MET A 183 11.64 -7.95 22.16
N THR A 184 12.15 -8.89 21.38
CA THR A 184 13.46 -8.73 20.73
C THR A 184 13.44 -7.58 19.71
N GLY A 185 12.32 -7.37 19.01
CA GLY A 185 12.12 -6.21 18.13
C GLY A 185 12.14 -4.89 18.86
N GLN A 186 11.42 -4.79 19.98
CA GLN A 186 11.36 -3.58 20.82
C GLN A 186 12.72 -3.28 21.47
N LEU A 187 13.38 -4.26 22.07
CA LEU A 187 14.72 -4.09 22.65
C LEU A 187 15.73 -3.64 21.59
N SER A 188 15.68 -4.22 20.40
CA SER A 188 16.53 -3.82 19.27
C SER A 188 16.28 -2.38 18.84
N ALA A 189 15.02 -1.94 18.81
CA ALA A 189 14.65 -0.57 18.50
C ALA A 189 15.13 0.39 19.62
N MET A 190 14.88 0.06 20.87
CA MET A 190 15.32 0.88 22.00
C MET A 190 16.85 1.06 22.03
N ALA A 191 17.61 -0.01 21.76
CA ALA A 191 19.07 0.05 21.71
C ALA A 191 19.58 0.96 20.57
N ARG A 192 18.90 0.98 19.43
CA ARG A 192 19.29 1.77 18.26
C ARG A 192 18.83 3.22 18.31
N ARG A 193 17.80 3.53 19.10
CA ARG A 193 17.19 4.87 19.20
C ARG A 193 16.95 5.49 17.82
N PRO A 194 16.14 4.84 16.95
CA PRO A 194 15.99 5.28 15.57
C PRO A 194 15.37 6.67 15.49
N THR A 195 15.79 7.41 14.50
CA THR A 195 15.19 8.67 14.11
C THR A 195 13.88 8.40 13.39
N SER A 196 12.84 9.11 13.78
CA SER A 196 11.54 9.17 13.11
C SER A 196 11.37 10.51 12.41
N LEU A 197 10.48 10.59 11.44
CA LEU A 197 10.09 11.84 10.81
C LEU A 197 9.53 12.79 11.89
N PRO A 198 10.05 14.05 11.97
CA PRO A 198 9.62 14.99 13.00
C PRO A 198 8.17 15.46 12.78
N GLY A 199 7.60 16.10 13.81
CA GLY A 199 6.26 16.69 13.78
C GLY A 199 5.30 15.97 14.72
N THR A 200 4.19 16.63 14.99
CA THR A 200 3.11 16.09 15.82
C THR A 200 1.92 15.81 14.90
N PRO A 201 1.45 14.56 14.82
CA PRO A 201 0.28 14.26 14.02
C PRO A 201 -0.94 15.06 14.50
N PRO A 202 -1.74 15.61 13.56
CA PRO A 202 -2.99 16.28 13.91
C PRO A 202 -3.98 15.28 14.55
N PRO A 203 -5.04 15.76 15.21
CA PRO A 203 -6.09 14.90 15.75
C PRO A 203 -6.67 13.96 14.68
N LEU A 204 -6.97 12.71 15.05
CA LEU A 204 -7.41 11.64 14.13
C LEU A 204 -8.53 12.06 13.15
N PRO A 205 -9.63 12.72 13.58
CA PRO A 205 -10.74 13.03 12.67
C PRO A 205 -10.42 14.04 11.56
N ILE A 206 -9.36 14.83 11.75
CA ILE A 206 -8.97 15.88 10.78
C ILE A 206 -7.73 15.50 9.98
N ARG A 207 -7.17 14.30 10.19
CA ARG A 207 -6.03 13.83 9.40
C ARG A 207 -6.43 13.69 7.94
N ARG A 208 -5.56 14.18 7.07
CA ARG A 208 -5.69 14.03 5.63
C ARG A 208 -4.36 13.56 5.07
N THR A 209 -4.42 12.60 4.19
CA THR A 209 -3.26 12.17 3.41
C THR A 209 -3.18 13.02 2.16
N ARG A 210 -1.98 13.51 1.86
CA ARG A 210 -1.62 14.18 0.61
C ARG A 210 -0.46 13.44 -0.03
N THR A 211 -0.24 13.71 -1.31
CA THR A 211 0.81 13.03 -2.06
C THR A 211 1.80 13.99 -2.71
N VAL A 212 3.05 13.54 -2.79
CA VAL A 212 4.10 14.07 -3.66
C VAL A 212 4.57 12.92 -4.52
N ILE A 213 4.46 13.05 -5.84
CA ILE A 213 4.75 11.98 -6.78
C ILE A 213 6.01 12.32 -7.55
N ARG A 214 6.89 11.33 -7.72
CA ARG A 214 8.11 11.38 -8.52
C ARG A 214 8.21 10.13 -9.38
N THR A 215 8.96 10.21 -10.48
CA THR A 215 9.22 9.09 -11.38
C THR A 215 10.71 8.92 -11.65
N ILE A 216 11.12 7.68 -11.89
CA ILE A 216 12.41 7.34 -12.50
C ILE A 216 12.09 6.57 -13.77
N GLU A 217 12.56 7.06 -14.92
CA GLU A 217 12.16 6.58 -16.24
C GLU A 217 13.35 6.16 -17.09
N GLY A 218 13.12 5.28 -18.06
CA GLY A 218 14.05 4.92 -19.11
C GLY A 218 15.42 4.48 -18.61
N ASP A 219 16.45 5.16 -19.08
CA ASP A 219 17.85 4.86 -18.75
C ASP A 219 18.15 5.03 -17.27
N GLY A 220 17.53 6.02 -16.60
CA GLY A 220 17.72 6.22 -15.16
C GLY A 220 17.26 5.02 -14.32
N LEU A 221 16.19 4.34 -14.72
CA LEU A 221 15.73 3.12 -14.05
C LEU A 221 16.62 1.91 -14.39
N THR A 222 17.09 1.85 -15.62
CA THR A 222 18.01 0.81 -16.09
C THR A 222 19.34 0.89 -15.34
N ASP A 223 19.90 2.09 -15.22
CA ASP A 223 21.14 2.36 -14.50
C ASP A 223 21.00 2.06 -13.00
N LEU A 224 19.89 2.46 -12.38
CA LEU A 224 19.62 2.11 -10.98
C LEU A 224 19.63 0.60 -10.76
N ARG A 225 19.02 -0.17 -11.65
CA ARG A 225 18.99 -1.64 -11.56
C ARG A 225 20.39 -2.25 -11.75
N ALA A 226 21.14 -1.76 -12.73
CA ALA A 226 22.50 -2.21 -12.99
C ALA A 226 23.39 -1.98 -11.76
N ARG A 227 23.38 -0.77 -11.20
CA ARG A 227 24.14 -0.44 -9.99
C ARG A 227 23.71 -1.27 -8.79
N CYS A 228 22.41 -1.49 -8.60
CA CYS A 228 21.92 -2.37 -7.52
C CYS A 228 22.49 -3.80 -7.68
N HIS A 229 22.53 -4.30 -8.91
CA HIS A 229 23.07 -5.63 -9.20
C HIS A 229 24.58 -5.68 -8.91
N GLU A 230 25.36 -4.73 -9.40
CA GLU A 230 26.80 -4.59 -9.16
C GLU A 230 27.13 -4.52 -7.66
N GLN A 231 26.30 -3.82 -6.88
CA GLN A 231 26.47 -3.65 -5.43
C GLN A 231 25.89 -4.81 -4.60
N GLY A 232 25.30 -5.83 -5.25
CA GLY A 232 24.70 -6.99 -4.58
C GLY A 232 23.48 -6.66 -3.71
N VAL A 233 22.75 -5.57 -4.04
CA VAL A 233 21.57 -5.11 -3.31
C VAL A 233 20.31 -5.16 -4.18
N THR A 234 19.15 -5.06 -3.55
CA THR A 234 17.87 -4.88 -4.26
C THR A 234 17.53 -3.42 -4.44
N VAL A 235 16.73 -3.08 -5.45
CA VAL A 235 16.18 -1.72 -5.62
C VAL A 235 15.44 -1.27 -4.36
N ASN A 236 14.70 -2.17 -3.71
CA ASN A 236 14.04 -1.88 -2.44
C ASN A 236 15.03 -1.45 -1.34
N ALA A 237 16.17 -2.13 -1.23
CA ALA A 237 17.20 -1.79 -0.25
C ALA A 237 17.89 -0.44 -0.58
N ALA A 238 18.13 -0.16 -1.86
CA ALA A 238 18.68 1.12 -2.31
C ALA A 238 17.73 2.29 -2.01
N LEU A 239 16.44 2.14 -2.32
CA LEU A 239 15.41 3.13 -1.98
C LEU A 239 15.27 3.31 -0.47
N THR A 240 15.35 2.23 0.31
CA THR A 240 15.29 2.28 1.77
C THR A 240 16.48 3.08 2.34
N ALA A 241 17.68 2.87 1.79
CA ALA A 241 18.89 3.61 2.18
C ALA A 241 18.80 5.09 1.80
N ALA A 242 18.36 5.39 0.58
CA ALA A 242 18.16 6.75 0.11
C ALA A 242 17.13 7.53 0.95
N LEU A 243 16.03 6.85 1.32
CA LEU A 243 15.01 7.41 2.20
C LEU A 243 15.59 7.66 3.61
N ALA A 244 16.41 6.74 4.13
CA ALA A 244 17.08 6.92 5.43
C ALA A 244 18.04 8.13 5.42
N ASP A 245 18.80 8.33 4.34
CA ASP A 245 19.67 9.48 4.15
C ASP A 245 18.85 10.79 4.09
N ALA A 246 17.75 10.80 3.33
CA ALA A 246 16.86 11.96 3.25
C ALA A 246 16.20 12.30 4.60
N LEU A 247 15.80 11.30 5.38
CA LEU A 247 15.29 11.48 6.76
C LEU A 247 16.38 12.03 7.70
N GLY A 248 17.63 11.67 7.47
CA GLY A 248 18.78 12.15 8.23
C GLY A 248 18.94 13.66 8.20
N GLU A 249 18.53 14.33 7.12
CA GLU A 249 18.56 15.81 7.03
C GLU A 249 17.55 16.51 7.94
N LEU A 250 16.44 15.83 8.21
CA LEU A 250 15.40 16.32 9.12
C LEU A 250 15.68 15.93 10.58
N ALA A 251 16.73 15.14 10.80
CA ALA A 251 17.08 14.61 12.10
C ALA A 251 17.83 15.65 12.94
N PRO A 252 17.69 15.64 14.27
CA PRO A 252 18.44 16.53 15.15
C PRO A 252 19.94 16.21 15.23
N ARG A 253 20.37 15.07 14.67
CA ARG A 253 21.76 14.61 14.66
C ARG A 253 22.24 14.39 13.25
N PRO A 254 23.50 14.75 12.93
CA PRO A 254 24.05 14.58 11.58
C PRO A 254 24.27 13.11 11.17
N SER A 255 24.26 12.19 12.12
CA SER A 255 24.38 10.75 11.90
C SER A 255 23.51 9.97 12.88
N GLY A 256 23.03 8.82 12.46
CA GLY A 256 22.16 7.99 13.28
C GLY A 256 21.60 6.79 12.50
N VAL A 257 20.42 6.35 12.93
CA VAL A 257 19.71 5.22 12.35
C VAL A 257 18.25 5.65 12.09
N ALA A 258 17.77 5.50 10.87
CA ALA A 258 16.37 5.70 10.54
C ALA A 258 15.58 4.40 10.74
N GLY A 259 14.39 4.49 11.34
CA GLY A 259 13.44 3.39 11.43
C GLY A 259 12.47 3.43 10.25
N ILE A 260 12.43 2.38 9.43
CA ILE A 260 11.56 2.27 8.27
C ILE A 260 10.82 0.93 8.29
N GLY A 261 9.49 0.96 8.24
CA GLY A 261 8.66 -0.22 8.08
C GLY A 261 8.68 -0.70 6.62
N ILE A 262 8.94 -1.97 6.40
CA ILE A 262 8.91 -2.57 5.06
C ILE A 262 7.76 -3.56 5.00
N PRO A 263 6.66 -3.27 4.28
CA PRO A 263 5.63 -4.23 3.98
C PRO A 263 6.16 -5.37 3.11
N VAL A 264 5.81 -6.59 3.47
CA VAL A 264 6.24 -7.82 2.80
C VAL A 264 5.00 -8.66 2.50
N ASP A 265 4.85 -9.07 1.25
CA ASP A 265 3.84 -10.04 0.84
C ASP A 265 4.16 -11.42 1.43
N VAL A 266 3.20 -11.98 2.14
CA VAL A 266 3.35 -13.30 2.79
C VAL A 266 2.63 -14.43 2.07
N ARG A 267 1.91 -14.18 0.94
CA ARG A 267 1.05 -15.17 0.26
C ARG A 267 1.74 -16.50 0.05
N ALA A 268 2.94 -16.49 -0.53
CA ALA A 268 3.70 -17.71 -0.83
C ALA A 268 4.12 -18.54 0.41
N ARG A 269 3.94 -17.98 1.62
CA ARG A 269 4.33 -18.62 2.90
C ARG A 269 3.14 -19.01 3.77
N LEU A 270 1.92 -18.72 3.30
CA LEU A 270 0.67 -19.15 3.94
C LEU A 270 0.35 -20.60 3.56
N ASN A 271 -0.53 -21.24 4.30
CA ASN A 271 -0.89 -22.64 4.06
C ASN A 271 -2.42 -22.84 4.19
N PRO A 272 -3.12 -23.17 3.08
CA PRO A 272 -2.61 -23.18 1.71
C PRO A 272 -2.27 -21.75 1.24
N PRO A 273 -1.35 -21.59 0.27
CA PRO A 273 -1.07 -20.28 -0.30
C PRO A 273 -2.30 -19.81 -1.13
N PRO A 274 -2.79 -18.58 -0.92
CA PRO A 274 -3.81 -18.01 -1.79
C PRO A 274 -3.25 -17.77 -3.20
N ALA A 275 -4.13 -17.65 -4.19
CA ALA A 275 -3.73 -17.29 -5.54
C ALA A 275 -3.05 -15.90 -5.55
N ASP A 276 -2.15 -15.67 -6.52
CA ASP A 276 -1.39 -14.43 -6.60
C ASP A 276 -2.28 -13.19 -6.79
N ASP A 277 -3.42 -13.35 -7.45
CA ASP A 277 -4.42 -12.31 -7.72
C ASP A 277 -5.62 -12.37 -6.75
N GLU A 278 -5.58 -13.22 -5.72
CA GLU A 278 -6.64 -13.28 -4.70
C GLU A 278 -6.65 -12.02 -3.84
N PRO A 279 -7.78 -11.30 -3.73
CA PRO A 279 -7.88 -10.12 -2.87
C PRO A 279 -7.85 -10.49 -1.39
N GLY A 280 -7.10 -9.72 -0.59
CA GLY A 280 -7.00 -9.93 0.85
C GLY A 280 -5.86 -9.15 1.50
N MET A 281 -5.79 -9.26 2.82
CA MET A 281 -4.76 -8.63 3.66
C MET A 281 -3.60 -9.61 3.93
N PHE A 282 -2.70 -9.77 2.95
CA PHE A 282 -1.59 -10.72 3.03
C PHE A 282 -0.22 -10.05 3.21
N THR A 283 -0.22 -8.92 3.92
CA THR A 283 0.99 -8.13 4.12
C THR A 283 1.38 -8.08 5.59
N ALA A 284 2.66 -8.33 5.88
CA ALA A 284 3.29 -8.10 7.17
C ALA A 284 4.26 -6.93 7.08
N VAL A 285 4.33 -6.08 8.12
CA VAL A 285 5.31 -4.99 8.18
C VAL A 285 6.53 -5.42 8.98
N VAL A 286 7.71 -5.36 8.36
CA VAL A 286 9.00 -5.71 8.94
C VAL A 286 9.80 -4.44 9.22
N PRO A 287 10.04 -4.05 10.47
CA PRO A 287 10.85 -2.87 10.78
C PRO A 287 12.31 -3.09 10.39
N THR A 288 12.90 -2.10 9.72
CA THR A 288 14.30 -2.08 9.29
C THR A 288 14.96 -0.82 9.83
N PHE A 289 16.17 -0.95 10.35
CA PHE A 289 16.92 0.15 10.97
C PHE A 289 18.16 0.45 10.16
N VAL A 290 18.15 1.57 9.45
CA VAL A 290 19.13 1.91 8.40
C VAL A 290 20.03 3.06 8.85
N PRO A 291 21.37 2.92 8.83
CA PRO A 291 22.25 3.99 9.18
C PRO A 291 22.21 5.13 8.16
N TYR A 292 22.41 6.35 8.63
CA TYR A 292 22.57 7.55 7.82
C TYR A 292 23.66 8.46 8.39
N GLY A 293 24.19 9.36 7.55
CA GLY A 293 25.17 10.37 7.93
C GLY A 293 26.37 10.44 7.01
N PRO A 294 27.25 11.45 7.15
CA PRO A 294 28.33 11.73 6.20
C PRO A 294 29.32 10.58 5.98
N ALA A 295 29.50 9.72 6.98
CA ALA A 295 30.42 8.56 6.91
C ALA A 295 29.74 7.30 6.36
N CYS A 296 28.45 7.34 6.04
CA CYS A 296 27.69 6.19 5.57
C CYS A 296 27.42 6.31 4.07
N SER A 297 28.01 5.42 3.26
CA SER A 297 27.68 5.41 1.83
C SER A 297 26.26 4.84 1.61
N LEU A 298 25.61 5.26 0.51
CA LEU A 298 24.32 4.72 0.09
C LEU A 298 24.33 3.19 0.03
N TRP A 299 25.38 2.63 -0.56
CA TRP A 299 25.47 1.20 -0.79
C TRP A 299 25.75 0.39 0.47
N ASP A 300 26.49 0.94 1.44
CA ASP A 300 26.66 0.31 2.76
C ASP A 300 25.36 0.29 3.53
N ALA A 301 24.62 1.40 3.52
CA ALA A 301 23.29 1.48 4.10
C ALA A 301 22.31 0.49 3.43
N ALA A 302 22.35 0.37 2.10
CA ALA A 302 21.52 -0.56 1.35
C ALA A 302 21.85 -2.02 1.66
N ARG A 303 23.16 -2.38 1.75
CA ARG A 303 23.60 -3.72 2.19
C ARG A 303 23.11 -4.02 3.61
N ALA A 304 23.19 -3.06 4.51
CA ALA A 304 22.71 -3.21 5.89
C ALA A 304 21.20 -3.42 5.92
N ALA A 305 20.42 -2.65 5.15
CA ALA A 305 18.97 -2.80 5.03
C ALA A 305 18.59 -4.18 4.48
N LYS A 306 19.20 -4.58 3.35
CA LYS A 306 18.98 -5.91 2.73
C LYS A 306 19.27 -7.05 3.72
N SER A 307 20.44 -7.04 4.34
CA SER A 307 20.86 -8.08 5.28
C SER A 307 19.93 -8.19 6.50
N GLN A 308 19.38 -7.07 6.99
CA GLN A 308 18.40 -7.09 8.08
C GLN A 308 17.08 -7.73 7.63
N LEU A 309 16.58 -7.34 6.46
CA LEU A 309 15.33 -7.87 5.91
C LEU A 309 15.48 -9.37 5.64
N ASP A 310 16.54 -9.79 4.95
CA ASP A 310 16.81 -11.19 4.61
C ASP A 310 16.85 -12.09 5.87
N ARG A 311 17.56 -11.66 6.92
CA ARG A 311 17.60 -12.40 8.20
C ARG A 311 16.24 -12.52 8.86
N ARG A 312 15.40 -11.48 8.79
CA ARG A 312 14.05 -11.51 9.39
C ARG A 312 13.12 -12.42 8.59
N LEU A 313 13.23 -12.42 7.28
CA LEU A 313 12.45 -13.29 6.40
C LEU A 313 12.89 -14.77 6.54
N ALA A 314 14.19 -15.04 6.61
CA ALA A 314 14.72 -16.39 6.86
C ALA A 314 14.27 -16.94 8.23
N GLY A 315 14.10 -16.07 9.22
CA GLY A 315 13.56 -16.42 10.54
C GLY A 315 12.03 -16.48 10.63
N HIS A 316 11.32 -16.24 9.51
CA HIS A 316 9.86 -16.14 9.46
C HIS A 316 9.27 -15.12 10.47
N ASN A 317 10.00 -14.03 10.72
CA ASN A 317 9.57 -13.02 11.67
C ASN A 317 8.40 -12.18 11.14
N ASP A 318 8.23 -12.12 9.84
CA ASP A 318 7.08 -11.52 9.15
C ASP A 318 5.77 -12.28 9.44
N LEU A 319 5.74 -13.62 9.29
CA LEU A 319 4.58 -14.44 9.66
C LEU A 319 4.28 -14.34 11.16
N THR A 320 5.32 -14.33 11.99
CA THR A 320 5.16 -14.17 13.43
C THR A 320 4.66 -12.79 13.81
N ALA A 321 5.09 -11.72 13.09
CA ALA A 321 4.61 -10.36 13.30
C ALA A 321 3.14 -10.24 12.90
N LEU A 322 2.74 -10.81 11.77
CA LEU A 322 1.34 -10.85 11.33
C LEU A 322 0.48 -11.59 12.38
N ALA A 323 0.91 -12.79 12.80
CA ALA A 323 0.21 -13.56 13.84
C ALA A 323 0.11 -12.82 15.18
N ALA A 324 1.10 -12.00 15.52
CA ALA A 324 1.14 -11.26 16.77
C ALA A 324 0.07 -10.17 16.86
N ILE A 325 -0.45 -9.68 15.72
CA ILE A 325 -1.53 -8.69 15.68
C ILE A 325 -2.74 -9.19 16.47
N ARG A 326 -3.06 -10.49 16.40
CA ARG A 326 -4.19 -11.10 17.13
C ARG A 326 -4.17 -10.87 18.64
N TYR A 327 -2.96 -10.78 19.22
CA TYR A 327 -2.77 -10.60 20.65
C TYR A 327 -2.78 -9.14 21.09
N GLY A 328 -2.48 -8.22 20.18
CA GLY A 328 -2.39 -6.77 20.45
C GLY A 328 -3.49 -5.93 19.82
N CYS A 329 -4.27 -6.46 18.87
CA CYS A 329 -5.31 -5.72 18.18
C CYS A 329 -6.45 -5.34 19.13
N PRO A 330 -6.78 -4.05 19.28
CA PRO A 330 -7.89 -3.58 20.09
C PRO A 330 -9.23 -4.20 19.65
N ARG A 331 -10.19 -4.26 20.59
CA ARG A 331 -11.53 -4.83 20.33
C ARG A 331 -12.62 -3.77 20.28
N SER A 332 -12.33 -2.53 20.61
CA SER A 332 -13.28 -1.42 20.59
C SER A 332 -12.66 -0.15 20.03
N LEU A 333 -13.46 0.77 19.52
CA LEU A 333 -12.99 2.06 18.99
C LEU A 333 -12.25 2.88 20.05
N ALA A 334 -12.72 2.86 21.30
CA ALA A 334 -12.05 3.58 22.41
C ALA A 334 -10.65 3.04 22.70
N SER A 335 -10.48 1.70 22.72
CA SER A 335 -9.16 1.08 22.87
C SER A 335 -8.31 1.26 21.63
N GLY A 336 -8.90 1.24 20.44
CA GLY A 336 -8.24 1.53 19.15
C GLY A 336 -7.63 2.93 19.14
N ARG A 337 -8.41 3.95 19.49
CA ARG A 337 -7.93 5.34 19.60
C ARG A 337 -6.71 5.45 20.53
N ARG A 338 -6.80 4.90 21.74
CA ARG A 338 -5.69 4.93 22.70
C ARG A 338 -4.44 4.23 22.18
N THR A 339 -4.62 3.11 21.48
CA THR A 339 -3.51 2.35 20.89
C THR A 339 -2.83 3.16 19.80
N ILE A 340 -3.59 3.80 18.91
CA ILE A 340 -3.05 4.63 17.84
C ILE A 340 -2.31 5.84 18.42
N GLU A 341 -2.88 6.53 19.40
CA GLU A 341 -2.22 7.65 20.08
C GLU A 341 -0.93 7.22 20.82
N LEU A 342 -0.88 5.98 21.31
CA LEU A 342 0.34 5.42 21.88
C LEU A 342 1.40 5.13 20.81
N ILE A 343 0.98 4.55 19.69
CA ILE A 343 1.86 4.28 18.53
C ILE A 343 2.43 5.59 18.00
N ASP A 344 1.60 6.61 17.77
CA ASP A 344 2.03 7.93 17.29
C ASP A 344 3.12 8.55 18.17
N ARG A 345 3.06 8.31 19.49
CA ARG A 345 4.02 8.87 20.45
C ARG A 345 5.27 8.01 20.66
N ARG A 346 5.19 6.70 20.47
CA ARG A 346 6.21 5.75 20.96
C ARG A 346 6.72 4.76 19.92
N ALA A 347 6.11 4.69 18.74
CA ALA A 347 6.60 3.78 17.72
C ALA A 347 8.04 4.12 17.34
N PRO A 348 8.91 3.12 17.19
CA PRO A 348 10.30 3.34 16.84
C PRO A 348 10.49 3.70 15.37
N TRP A 349 9.43 3.78 14.60
CA TRP A 349 9.37 4.30 13.22
C TRP A 349 7.98 4.87 12.96
N ASN A 350 7.93 5.88 12.10
CA ASN A 350 6.70 6.46 11.57
C ASN A 350 6.78 6.67 10.04
N VAL A 351 7.72 5.94 9.40
CA VAL A 351 7.93 5.94 7.95
C VAL A 351 7.83 4.51 7.45
N THR A 352 7.16 4.34 6.32
CA THR A 352 6.97 3.04 5.65
C THR A 352 7.42 3.17 4.19
N LEU A 353 8.12 2.15 3.66
CA LEU A 353 8.42 2.02 2.24
C LEU A 353 7.77 0.74 1.71
N SER A 354 6.71 0.92 0.93
CA SER A 354 5.95 -0.15 0.28
C SER A 354 6.31 -0.23 -1.18
N ASN A 355 7.05 -1.26 -1.58
CA ASN A 355 7.47 -1.46 -2.96
C ASN A 355 6.76 -2.69 -3.55
N LEU A 356 5.81 -2.45 -4.45
CA LEU A 356 5.04 -3.49 -5.15
C LEU A 356 5.85 -4.17 -6.28
N GLY A 357 7.05 -3.64 -6.59
CA GLY A 357 7.93 -4.20 -7.61
C GLY A 357 7.49 -3.88 -9.03
N ARG A 358 7.87 -4.77 -9.95
CA ARG A 358 7.45 -4.72 -11.35
C ARG A 358 6.08 -5.35 -11.49
N LEU A 359 5.20 -4.62 -12.14
CA LEU A 359 3.83 -5.03 -12.38
C LEU A 359 3.63 -5.23 -13.87
N SER A 360 3.01 -6.35 -14.23
CA SER A 360 2.70 -6.67 -15.62
C SER A 360 1.22 -6.41 -15.86
N PRO A 361 0.88 -5.48 -16.75
CA PRO A 361 -0.49 -5.22 -17.13
C PRO A 361 -1.07 -6.42 -17.91
N PRO A 362 -2.40 -6.55 -18.01
CA PRO A 362 -3.02 -7.47 -18.94
C PRO A 362 -2.66 -7.11 -20.39
N GLU A 363 -2.82 -8.07 -21.30
CA GLU A 363 -2.75 -7.78 -22.72
C GLU A 363 -3.83 -6.75 -23.10
N THR A 364 -3.42 -5.73 -23.83
CA THR A 364 -4.32 -4.67 -24.29
C THR A 364 -4.58 -4.81 -25.78
N PRO A 365 -5.86 -4.90 -26.20
CA PRO A 365 -6.18 -4.89 -27.63
C PRO A 365 -5.97 -3.48 -28.21
N GLU A 366 -5.44 -3.39 -29.42
CA GLU A 366 -5.36 -2.10 -30.11
C GLU A 366 -6.75 -1.46 -30.31
N PRO A 367 -6.89 -0.14 -30.18
CA PRO A 367 -5.84 0.88 -30.01
C PRO A 367 -5.52 1.24 -28.55
N LEU A 368 -5.86 0.40 -27.58
CA LEU A 368 -5.72 0.67 -26.17
C LEU A 368 -4.26 0.45 -25.71
N ASP A 369 -3.79 1.30 -24.79
CA ASP A 369 -2.45 1.19 -24.21
C ASP A 369 -2.42 1.68 -22.76
N ILE A 370 -1.81 0.92 -21.85
CA ILE A 370 -1.68 1.31 -20.43
C ILE A 370 -0.36 2.05 -20.26
N THR A 371 -0.43 3.37 -20.15
CA THR A 371 0.73 4.27 -20.22
C THR A 371 1.32 4.66 -18.87
N ALA A 372 0.55 4.60 -17.79
CA ALA A 372 1.08 4.92 -16.45
C ALA A 372 0.34 4.19 -15.34
N LEU A 373 1.04 4.02 -14.21
CA LEU A 373 0.52 3.46 -12.98
C LEU A 373 1.03 4.27 -11.80
N THR A 374 0.11 4.60 -10.88
CA THR A 374 0.43 5.28 -9.61
C THR A 374 -0.31 4.58 -8.48
N VAL A 375 0.36 4.32 -7.37
CA VAL A 375 -0.22 3.68 -6.20
C VAL A 375 -0.06 4.55 -4.96
N ALA A 376 -1.04 4.51 -4.07
CA ALA A 376 -1.00 5.19 -2.79
C ALA A 376 -1.80 4.43 -1.73
N GLY A 377 -1.49 4.68 -0.48
CA GLY A 377 -2.30 4.26 0.67
C GLY A 377 -2.41 5.40 1.67
N THR A 378 -3.50 5.43 2.43
CA THR A 378 -3.73 6.46 3.42
C THR A 378 -2.76 6.34 4.59
N ASN A 379 -2.19 7.45 5.03
CA ASN A 379 -1.38 7.57 6.25
C ASN A 379 -2.21 8.13 7.41
N SER A 380 -3.33 7.54 7.70
CA SER A 380 -4.20 8.06 8.75
C SER A 380 -3.69 7.76 10.15
N CYS A 381 -3.07 6.60 10.36
CA CYS A 381 -2.65 6.12 11.66
C CYS A 381 -1.33 5.38 11.59
N ALA A 382 -0.52 5.48 12.65
CA ALA A 382 0.72 4.72 12.87
C ALA A 382 1.84 4.96 11.84
N SER A 383 1.66 5.85 10.88
CA SER A 383 2.69 6.26 9.93
C SER A 383 2.52 7.74 9.59
N ALA A 384 3.60 8.49 9.56
CA ALA A 384 3.61 9.90 9.14
C ALA A 384 3.89 10.04 7.64
N LEU A 385 4.59 9.06 7.07
CA LEU A 385 4.96 8.99 5.67
C LEU A 385 4.95 7.54 5.21
N THR A 386 4.23 7.27 4.13
CA THR A 386 4.36 6.02 3.36
C THR A 386 4.87 6.34 1.96
N VAL A 387 5.99 5.74 1.59
CA VAL A 387 6.50 5.81 0.23
C VAL A 387 6.03 4.56 -0.50
N ALA A 388 5.08 4.74 -1.42
CA ALA A 388 4.54 3.66 -2.24
C ALA A 388 5.24 3.66 -3.60
N VAL A 389 5.77 2.50 -4.00
CA VAL A 389 6.56 2.34 -5.22
C VAL A 389 5.95 1.25 -6.09
N ALA A 390 5.79 1.55 -7.37
CA ALA A 390 5.35 0.57 -8.37
C ALA A 390 6.09 0.82 -9.69
N THR A 391 6.39 -0.23 -10.43
CA THR A 391 7.07 -0.13 -11.72
C THR A 391 6.20 -0.74 -12.82
N LEU A 392 5.91 0.04 -13.84
CA LEU A 392 5.25 -0.37 -15.08
C LEU A 392 6.24 -0.17 -16.25
N GLY A 393 6.58 -1.25 -16.93
CA GLY A 393 7.54 -1.19 -18.05
C GLY A 393 8.88 -0.57 -17.64
N THR A 394 9.19 0.58 -18.23
CA THR A 394 10.42 1.37 -17.98
C THR A 394 10.22 2.54 -17.01
N THR A 395 9.05 2.67 -16.40
CA THR A 395 8.73 3.77 -15.48
C THR A 395 8.47 3.25 -14.07
N MET A 396 9.22 3.77 -13.10
CA MET A 396 9.00 3.58 -11.67
C MET A 396 8.29 4.82 -11.12
N SER A 397 7.08 4.65 -10.62
CA SER A 397 6.35 5.67 -9.88
C SER A 397 6.63 5.55 -8.38
N ILE A 398 6.94 6.67 -7.73
CA ILE A 398 7.26 6.78 -6.31
C ILE A 398 6.35 7.84 -5.70
N THR A 399 5.39 7.41 -4.88
CA THR A 399 4.39 8.27 -4.26
C THR A 399 4.71 8.42 -2.77
N PHE A 400 5.00 9.64 -2.36
CA PHE A 400 5.22 10.01 -0.96
C PHE A 400 3.87 10.44 -0.36
N CYS A 401 3.20 9.51 0.31
CA CYS A 401 1.95 9.76 1.01
C CYS A 401 2.27 10.26 2.42
N TYR A 402 1.85 11.47 2.77
CA TYR A 402 2.17 12.09 4.06
C TYR A 402 0.93 12.64 4.75
N VAL A 403 1.00 12.76 6.06
CA VAL A 403 -0.06 13.39 6.86
C VAL A 403 0.03 14.90 6.70
N ASP A 404 -0.99 15.49 6.06
CA ASP A 404 -1.11 16.94 5.91
C ASP A 404 -1.16 17.63 7.30
N ALA A 405 -0.69 18.87 7.37
CA ALA A 405 -0.53 19.65 8.60
C ALA A 405 0.49 19.12 9.63
N MET A 406 1.08 17.93 9.42
CA MET A 406 2.21 17.45 10.24
C MET A 406 3.53 18.05 9.77
N LEU A 407 3.73 18.12 8.46
CA LEU A 407 4.90 18.73 7.81
C LEU A 407 4.47 19.56 6.60
N PRO A 408 5.18 20.67 6.32
CA PRO A 408 4.96 21.44 5.10
C PRO A 408 5.19 20.59 3.85
N ARG A 409 4.37 20.77 2.81
CA ARG A 409 4.52 20.11 1.51
C ARG A 409 5.94 20.25 0.94
N ALA A 410 6.52 21.45 1.03
CA ALA A 410 7.89 21.73 0.56
C ALA A 410 8.95 20.85 1.25
N THR A 411 8.76 20.49 2.52
CA THR A 411 9.65 19.57 3.23
C THR A 411 9.56 18.16 2.63
N ILE A 412 8.36 17.70 2.31
CA ILE A 412 8.18 16.39 1.67
C ILE A 412 8.71 16.38 0.23
N GLU A 413 8.54 17.47 -0.51
CA GLU A 413 9.11 17.64 -1.85
C GLU A 413 10.65 17.58 -1.82
N SER A 414 11.28 18.29 -0.87
CA SER A 414 12.73 18.23 -0.66
C SER A 414 13.23 16.84 -0.30
N LEU A 415 12.51 16.15 0.61
CA LEU A 415 12.79 14.77 0.99
C LEU A 415 12.66 13.81 -0.21
N ALA A 416 11.63 13.96 -1.01
CA ALA A 416 11.41 13.17 -2.22
C ALA A 416 12.54 13.39 -3.23
N ASP A 417 12.86 14.64 -3.52
CA ASP A 417 13.92 15.01 -4.48
C ASP A 417 15.29 14.51 -4.03
N ARG A 418 15.59 14.58 -2.72
CA ARG A 418 16.83 14.02 -2.19
C ARG A 418 16.86 12.50 -2.32
N THR A 419 15.77 11.82 -1.94
CA THR A 419 15.68 10.36 -2.09
C THR A 419 15.98 9.93 -3.52
N LEU A 420 15.40 10.62 -4.52
CA LEU A 420 15.66 10.32 -5.91
C LEU A 420 17.11 10.61 -6.31
N ARG A 421 17.61 11.80 -5.98
CA ARG A 421 19.03 12.17 -6.28
C ARG A 421 20.03 11.15 -5.75
N SER A 422 19.79 10.57 -4.57
CA SER A 422 20.69 9.58 -3.98
C SER A 422 20.73 8.27 -4.78
N VAL A 423 19.66 7.89 -5.46
CA VAL A 423 19.60 6.64 -6.26
C VAL A 423 19.84 6.85 -7.75
N THR A 424 19.79 8.09 -8.26
CA THR A 424 20.02 8.37 -9.69
C THR A 424 21.41 8.91 -9.99
N ARG A 425 22.21 9.25 -8.99
CA ARG A 425 23.64 9.60 -9.09
C ARG A 425 24.45 8.32 -8.99
#